data_30a5efa7ed0bc864dc8c30e23c416eab
#
_entry.id   30a5efa7ed0bc864dc8c30e23c416eab
#
_cell.length_a   1.000
_cell.length_b   1.000
_cell.length_c   1.000
_cell.angle_alpha   90.00
_cell.angle_beta   90.00
_cell.angle_gamma   90.00
#
_symmetry.space_group_name_H-M   'P 1'
#
loop_
_entity.id
_entity.type
_entity.pdbx_description
1 polymer ?
#
loop_
_entity_poly.entity_id
_entity_poly.type
_entity_poly.pdbx_seq_one_letter_code
_entity_poly.pdbx_strand_id
1 'polypeptide(L)'
;DSFDLITQDQILDSFNKITGIFFLVMVSLSSVALLVGGIGVMAVMMISVTDRTREIGIRKAVGATRRDILQQFLIEASALTGTGGLIGVVIGLLLGRVASIAMNVRGTTPVNLTLLAVAVSVGIGLVFGVLPARRAAMLDPIESLRYE
;
A
#
# COMPACT_ATOMS: atom_id res chain seq x y z
N ASP A 1 18.69 25.67 41.82
CA ASP A 1 19.03 25.64 40.37
C ASP A 1 19.28 24.22 39.84
N SER A 2 20.00 23.34 40.59
CA SER A 2 20.27 21.96 40.14
C SER A 2 19.02 21.05 40.14
N PHE A 3 18.11 21.26 41.05
CA PHE A 3 16.84 20.47 41.14
C PHE A 3 15.89 20.78 40.01
N ASP A 4 15.82 22.02 39.56
CA ASP A 4 14.96 22.42 38.44
C ASP A 4 15.43 21.84 37.11
N LEU A 5 16.74 21.77 36.90
CA LEU A 5 17.32 21.17 35.68
C LEU A 5 17.08 19.65 35.62
N ILE A 6 17.25 18.94 36.77
CA ILE A 6 17.00 17.49 36.87
C ILE A 6 15.53 17.19 36.57
N THR A 7 14.61 18.00 37.08
CA THR A 7 13.17 17.81 36.82
C THR A 7 12.80 18.07 35.36
N GLN A 8 13.38 19.06 34.71
CA GLN A 8 13.15 19.34 33.28
C GLN A 8 13.65 18.21 32.37
N ASP A 9 14.86 17.70 32.64
CA ASP A 9 15.42 16.59 31.86
C ASP A 9 14.58 15.30 32.04
N GLN A 10 14.11 15.00 33.23
CA GLN A 10 13.22 13.86 33.49
C GLN A 10 11.89 13.99 32.82
N ILE A 11 11.30 15.18 32.76
CA ILE A 11 10.04 15.44 32.04
C ILE A 11 10.23 15.25 30.54
N LEU A 12 11.29 15.79 29.97
CA LEU A 12 11.62 15.64 28.56
C LEU A 12 11.87 14.17 28.18
N ASP A 13 12.59 13.42 29.00
CA ASP A 13 12.85 12.00 28.80
C ASP A 13 11.54 11.18 28.87
N SER A 14 10.67 11.48 29.83
CA SER A 14 9.37 10.83 29.94
C SER A 14 8.48 11.15 28.74
N PHE A 15 8.46 12.39 28.30
CA PHE A 15 7.72 12.83 27.12
C PHE A 15 8.22 12.13 25.84
N ASN A 16 9.54 12.06 25.66
CA ASN A 16 10.15 11.37 24.53
C ASN A 16 9.86 9.87 24.51
N LYS A 17 9.88 9.21 25.68
CA LYS A 17 9.50 7.80 25.83
C LYS A 17 8.03 7.56 25.45
N ILE A 18 7.12 8.37 25.97
CA ILE A 18 5.69 8.27 25.67
C ILE A 18 5.46 8.48 24.16
N THR A 19 6.04 9.53 23.59
CA THR A 19 5.93 9.82 22.15
C THR A 19 6.52 8.69 21.31
N GLY A 20 7.64 8.11 21.71
CA GLY A 20 8.26 6.97 21.05
C GLY A 20 7.36 5.72 21.06
N ILE A 21 6.70 5.43 22.18
CA ILE A 21 5.75 4.31 22.29
C ILE A 21 4.54 4.56 21.38
N PHE A 22 3.97 5.77 21.39
CA PHE A 22 2.86 6.14 20.49
C PHE A 22 3.24 5.97 19.02
N PHE A 23 4.43 6.44 18.64
CA PHE A 23 4.94 6.28 17.27
C PHE A 23 5.07 4.79 16.89
N LEU A 24 5.63 3.96 17.76
CA LEU A 24 5.78 2.53 17.52
C LEU A 24 4.43 1.83 17.37
N VAL A 25 3.45 2.15 18.19
CA VAL A 25 2.07 1.62 18.10
C VAL A 25 1.44 2.05 16.77
N MET A 26 1.54 3.32 16.40
CA MET A 26 0.99 3.82 15.13
C MET A 26 1.62 3.14 13.92
N VAL A 27 2.94 2.98 13.89
CA VAL A 27 3.64 2.27 12.81
C VAL A 27 3.21 0.80 12.75
N SER A 28 3.07 0.14 13.90
CA SER A 28 2.62 -1.26 13.96
C SER A 28 1.21 -1.43 13.41
N LEU A 29 0.26 -0.59 13.85
CA LEU A 29 -1.12 -0.60 13.35
C LEU A 29 -1.18 -0.32 11.84
N SER A 30 -0.42 0.68 11.38
CA SER A 30 -0.34 1.01 9.96
C SER A 30 0.22 -0.14 9.12
N SER A 31 1.24 -0.85 9.64
CA SER A 31 1.83 -2.01 8.97
C SER A 31 0.84 -3.16 8.82
N VAL A 32 0.06 -3.44 9.88
CA VAL A 32 -0.99 -4.46 9.83
C VAL A 32 -2.08 -4.07 8.81
N ALA A 33 -2.55 -2.82 8.85
CA ALA A 33 -3.55 -2.33 7.89
C ALA A 33 -3.05 -2.46 6.45
N LEU A 34 -1.79 -2.15 6.22
CA LEU A 34 -1.12 -2.24 4.93
C LEU A 34 -1.03 -3.69 4.41
N LEU A 35 -0.69 -4.64 5.30
CA LEU A 35 -0.68 -6.07 4.98
C LEU A 35 -2.08 -6.59 4.61
N VAL A 36 -3.09 -6.23 5.41
CA VAL A 36 -4.48 -6.61 5.12
C VAL A 36 -4.94 -6.04 3.78
N GLY A 37 -4.64 -4.76 3.50
CA GLY A 37 -4.92 -4.12 2.23
C GLY A 37 -4.22 -4.82 1.05
N GLY A 38 -2.95 -5.19 1.22
CA GLY A 38 -2.18 -5.95 0.22
C GLY A 38 -2.77 -7.33 -0.07
N ILE A 39 -3.21 -8.06 0.96
CA ILE A 39 -3.91 -9.34 0.79
C ILE A 39 -5.24 -9.12 0.04
N GLY A 40 -5.96 -8.04 0.33
CA GLY A 40 -7.17 -7.65 -0.40
C GLY A 40 -6.92 -7.42 -1.88
N VAL A 41 -5.86 -6.70 -2.23
CA VAL A 41 -5.44 -6.50 -3.63
C VAL A 41 -5.11 -7.84 -4.30
N MET A 42 -4.36 -8.72 -3.63
CA MET A 42 -4.04 -10.05 -4.14
C MET A 42 -5.31 -10.86 -4.42
N ALA A 43 -6.28 -10.83 -3.52
CA ALA A 43 -7.55 -11.56 -3.67
C ALA A 43 -8.36 -11.05 -4.89
N VAL A 44 -8.51 -9.73 -5.01
CA VAL A 44 -9.22 -9.11 -6.15
C VAL A 44 -8.53 -9.43 -7.47
N MET A 45 -7.20 -9.35 -7.52
CA MET A 45 -6.41 -9.70 -8.71
C MET A 45 -6.51 -11.17 -9.08
N MET A 46 -6.58 -12.08 -8.08
CA MET A 46 -6.78 -13.52 -8.33
C MET A 46 -8.13 -13.80 -8.96
N ILE A 47 -9.19 -13.15 -8.47
CA ILE A 47 -10.53 -13.23 -9.06
C ILE A 47 -10.50 -12.70 -10.50
N SER A 48 -9.91 -11.51 -10.71
CA SER A 48 -9.78 -10.91 -12.03
C SER A 48 -9.03 -11.81 -13.03
N VAL A 49 -7.99 -12.50 -12.61
CA VAL A 49 -7.27 -13.49 -13.46
C VAL A 49 -8.17 -14.66 -13.81
N THR A 50 -8.95 -15.18 -12.85
CA THR A 50 -9.88 -16.30 -13.09
C THR A 50 -10.96 -15.91 -14.06
N ASP A 51 -11.59 -14.74 -13.88
CA ASP A 51 -12.66 -14.23 -14.73
C ASP A 51 -12.17 -13.96 -16.17
N ARG A 52 -10.92 -13.58 -16.34
CA ARG A 52 -10.29 -13.26 -17.64
C ARG A 52 -9.46 -14.41 -18.21
N THR A 53 -9.58 -15.63 -17.69
CA THR A 53 -8.73 -16.77 -18.11
C THR A 53 -8.80 -17.01 -19.61
N ARG A 54 -10.00 -16.98 -20.21
CA ARG A 54 -10.20 -17.17 -21.66
C ARG A 54 -9.57 -16.04 -22.48
N GLU A 55 -9.69 -14.80 -22.04
CA GLU A 55 -9.07 -13.62 -22.70
C GLU A 55 -7.56 -13.74 -22.71
N ILE A 56 -6.96 -14.12 -21.58
CA ILE A 56 -5.52 -14.37 -21.46
C ILE A 56 -5.07 -15.49 -22.39
N GLY A 57 -5.85 -16.56 -22.48
CA GLY A 57 -5.60 -17.67 -23.40
C GLY A 57 -5.59 -17.23 -24.88
N ILE A 58 -6.57 -16.42 -25.30
CA ILE A 58 -6.62 -15.86 -26.64
C ILE A 58 -5.39 -14.99 -26.93
N ARG A 59 -5.03 -14.08 -26.02
CA ARG A 59 -3.85 -13.22 -26.18
C ARG A 59 -2.57 -14.03 -26.38
N LYS A 60 -2.39 -15.09 -25.61
CA LYS A 60 -1.24 -16.00 -25.73
C LYS A 60 -1.26 -16.79 -27.04
N ALA A 61 -2.43 -17.24 -27.47
CA ALA A 61 -2.57 -17.95 -28.76
C ALA A 61 -2.20 -17.08 -29.95
N VAL A 62 -2.43 -15.75 -29.87
CA VAL A 62 -2.07 -14.76 -30.89
C VAL A 62 -0.60 -14.29 -30.76
N GLY A 63 0.14 -14.75 -29.72
CA GLY A 63 1.57 -14.52 -29.63
C GLY A 63 2.03 -13.66 -28.45
N ALA A 64 1.17 -13.31 -27.48
CA ALA A 64 1.59 -12.60 -26.28
C ALA A 64 2.52 -13.47 -25.45
N THR A 65 3.64 -12.90 -25.03
CA THR A 65 4.61 -13.58 -24.18
C THR A 65 4.14 -13.62 -22.72
N ARG A 66 4.72 -14.54 -21.94
CA ARG A 66 4.49 -14.59 -20.48
C ARG A 66 4.85 -13.27 -19.80
N ARG A 67 5.86 -12.57 -20.32
CA ARG A 67 6.32 -11.29 -19.79
C ARG A 67 5.31 -10.19 -20.03
N ASP A 68 4.67 -10.17 -21.19
CA ASP A 68 3.64 -9.16 -21.50
C ASP A 68 2.44 -9.29 -20.57
N ILE A 69 1.96 -10.52 -20.36
CA ILE A 69 0.88 -10.79 -19.41
C ILE A 69 1.28 -10.40 -17.97
N LEU A 70 2.49 -10.80 -17.54
CA LEU A 70 3.01 -10.45 -16.22
C LEU A 70 3.04 -8.93 -16.00
N GLN A 71 3.61 -8.19 -16.94
CA GLN A 71 3.72 -6.73 -16.86
C GLN A 71 2.35 -6.07 -16.83
N GLN A 72 1.41 -6.52 -17.64
CA GLN A 72 0.05 -5.99 -17.67
C GLN A 72 -0.61 -6.08 -16.28
N PHE A 73 -0.59 -7.26 -15.65
CA PHE A 73 -1.19 -7.45 -14.33
C PHE A 73 -0.45 -6.71 -13.22
N LEU A 74 0.89 -6.56 -13.32
CA LEU A 74 1.65 -5.75 -12.36
C LEU A 74 1.32 -4.25 -12.48
N ILE A 75 1.14 -3.73 -13.69
CA ILE A 75 0.71 -2.35 -13.91
C ILE A 75 -0.70 -2.15 -13.36
N GLU A 76 -1.61 -3.09 -13.60
CA GLU A 76 -2.99 -3.03 -13.08
C GLU A 76 -3.00 -3.03 -11.54
N ALA A 77 -2.23 -3.91 -10.89
CA ALA A 77 -2.07 -3.92 -9.43
C ALA A 77 -1.49 -2.62 -8.90
N SER A 78 -0.44 -2.09 -9.56
CA SER A 78 0.22 -0.84 -9.16
C SER A 78 -0.70 0.37 -9.34
N ALA A 79 -1.50 0.41 -10.40
CA ALA A 79 -2.49 1.46 -10.64
C ALA A 79 -3.60 1.43 -9.58
N LEU A 80 -4.09 0.24 -9.22
CA LEU A 80 -5.10 0.06 -8.18
C LEU A 80 -4.59 0.55 -6.82
N THR A 81 -3.41 0.12 -6.40
CA THR A 81 -2.83 0.53 -5.11
C THR A 81 -2.36 1.97 -5.12
N GLY A 82 -1.83 2.47 -6.24
CA GLY A 82 -1.43 3.87 -6.40
C GLY A 82 -2.62 4.83 -6.28
N THR A 83 -3.74 4.52 -6.93
CA THR A 83 -4.98 5.31 -6.79
C THR A 83 -5.53 5.26 -5.36
N GLY A 84 -5.55 4.07 -4.74
CA GLY A 84 -5.92 3.91 -3.34
C GLY A 84 -5.02 4.71 -2.40
N GLY A 85 -3.71 4.68 -2.64
CA GLY A 85 -2.72 5.45 -1.89
C GLY A 85 -2.91 6.96 -2.02
N LEU A 86 -3.20 7.48 -3.23
CA LEU A 86 -3.51 8.89 -3.45
C LEU A 86 -4.77 9.33 -2.69
N ILE A 87 -5.83 8.54 -2.75
CA ILE A 87 -7.06 8.79 -1.99
C ILE A 87 -6.76 8.79 -0.48
N GLY A 88 -6.01 7.80 -0.01
CA GLY A 88 -5.59 7.70 1.40
C GLY A 88 -4.77 8.91 1.86
N VAL A 89 -3.86 9.41 1.03
CA VAL A 89 -3.10 10.63 1.29
C VAL A 89 -4.01 11.85 1.41
N VAL A 90 -4.95 12.03 0.47
CA VAL A 90 -5.90 13.16 0.50
C VAL A 90 -6.73 13.13 1.78
N ILE A 91 -7.29 11.97 2.13
CA ILE A 91 -8.07 11.80 3.37
C ILE A 91 -7.19 12.06 4.59
N GLY A 92 -5.98 11.51 4.63
CA GLY A 92 -5.05 11.70 5.74
C GLY A 92 -4.66 13.17 5.94
N LEU A 93 -4.40 13.91 4.85
CA LEU A 93 -4.11 15.35 4.90
C LEU A 93 -5.31 16.16 5.41
N LEU A 94 -6.52 15.84 4.96
CA LEU A 94 -7.74 16.50 5.42
C LEU A 94 -7.98 16.27 6.91
N LEU A 95 -7.89 15.03 7.36
CA LEU A 95 -8.06 14.68 8.78
C LEU A 95 -6.98 15.30 9.64
N GLY A 96 -5.72 15.30 9.17
CA GLY A 96 -4.62 15.95 9.87
C GLY A 96 -4.82 17.47 9.99
N ARG A 97 -5.38 18.10 8.96
CA ARG A 97 -5.71 19.52 8.98
C ARG A 97 -6.83 19.85 9.98
N VAL A 98 -7.89 19.06 9.97
CA VAL A 98 -9.01 19.21 10.94
C VAL A 98 -8.50 19.04 12.37
N ALA A 99 -7.70 18.01 12.62
CA ALA A 99 -7.12 17.78 13.94
C ALA A 99 -6.20 18.93 14.39
N SER A 100 -5.36 19.46 13.50
CA SER A 100 -4.46 20.58 13.80
C SER A 100 -5.23 21.85 14.19
N ILE A 101 -6.36 22.13 13.51
CA ILE A 101 -7.24 23.25 13.84
C ILE A 101 -7.92 23.04 15.19
N ALA A 102 -8.47 21.85 15.43
CA ALA A 102 -9.17 21.52 16.67
C ALA A 102 -8.25 21.58 17.92
N MET A 103 -6.98 21.16 17.74
CA MET A 103 -5.99 21.17 18.83
C MET A 103 -5.19 22.49 18.92
N ASN A 104 -5.47 23.45 18.03
CA ASN A 104 -4.72 24.71 17.91
C ASN A 104 -3.19 24.52 17.77
N VAL A 105 -2.77 23.44 17.11
CA VAL A 105 -1.38 23.09 16.84
C VAL A 105 -1.07 23.33 15.36
N ARG A 106 0.01 24.05 15.06
CA ARG A 106 0.47 24.22 13.68
C ARG A 106 1.25 22.97 13.25
N GLY A 107 0.56 21.99 12.65
CA GLY A 107 1.20 20.84 12.02
C GLY A 107 1.47 21.14 10.53
N THR A 108 2.69 20.88 10.08
CA THR A 108 3.03 20.88 8.65
C THR A 108 3.35 19.46 8.23
N THR A 109 2.71 18.97 7.18
CA THR A 109 3.01 17.66 6.61
C THR A 109 4.09 17.84 5.54
N PRO A 110 5.30 17.30 5.72
CA PRO A 110 6.36 17.44 4.73
C PRO A 110 6.03 16.65 3.46
N VAL A 111 6.24 17.26 2.30
CA VAL A 111 5.92 16.70 0.98
C VAL A 111 6.66 15.37 0.72
N ASN A 112 7.88 15.23 1.24
CA ASN A 112 8.66 14.00 1.12
C ASN A 112 7.99 12.79 1.79
N LEU A 113 7.33 12.96 2.94
CA LEU A 113 6.55 11.88 3.58
C LEU A 113 5.30 11.53 2.78
N THR A 114 4.66 12.50 2.16
CA THR A 114 3.52 12.28 1.26
C THR A 114 3.92 11.45 0.05
N LEU A 115 5.04 11.81 -0.59
CA LEU A 115 5.59 11.05 -1.72
C LEU A 115 6.01 9.64 -1.32
N LEU A 116 6.62 9.48 -0.13
CA LEU A 116 6.99 8.18 0.40
C LEU A 116 5.75 7.29 0.62
N ALA A 117 4.66 7.84 1.14
CA ALA A 117 3.41 7.10 1.34
C ALA A 117 2.84 6.55 0.02
N VAL A 118 2.84 7.35 -1.05
CA VAL A 118 2.42 6.90 -2.38
C VAL A 118 3.38 5.84 -2.94
N ALA A 119 4.69 6.04 -2.79
CA ALA A 119 5.68 5.06 -3.25
C ALA A 119 5.54 3.71 -2.55
N VAL A 120 5.31 3.71 -1.23
CA VAL A 120 5.05 2.51 -0.43
C VAL A 120 3.76 1.83 -0.90
N SER A 121 2.69 2.59 -1.17
CA SER A 121 1.43 2.05 -1.67
C SER A 121 1.60 1.32 -3.01
N VAL A 122 2.31 1.93 -3.97
CA VAL A 122 2.65 1.29 -5.26
C VAL A 122 3.53 0.06 -5.04
N GLY A 123 4.52 0.14 -4.15
CA GLY A 123 5.39 -0.98 -3.80
C GLY A 123 4.62 -2.19 -3.28
N ILE A 124 3.59 -1.96 -2.47
CA ILE A 124 2.69 -3.02 -1.99
C ILE A 124 1.91 -3.65 -3.14
N GLY A 125 1.39 -2.84 -4.07
CA GLY A 125 0.76 -3.34 -5.28
C GLY A 125 1.67 -4.26 -6.08
N LEU A 126 2.94 -3.90 -6.22
CA LEU A 126 3.92 -4.75 -6.89
C LEU A 126 4.15 -6.05 -6.13
N VAL A 127 4.38 -6.00 -4.82
CA VAL A 127 4.67 -7.18 -4.00
C VAL A 127 3.50 -8.16 -4.00
N PHE A 128 2.29 -7.70 -3.70
CA PHE A 128 1.09 -8.55 -3.63
C PHE A 128 0.51 -8.88 -5.01
N GLY A 129 0.80 -8.08 -6.04
CA GLY A 129 0.41 -8.32 -7.42
C GLY A 129 1.27 -9.36 -8.15
N VAL A 130 2.49 -9.66 -7.67
CA VAL A 130 3.38 -10.63 -8.33
C VAL A 130 2.76 -12.02 -8.40
N LEU A 131 2.13 -12.51 -7.33
CA LEU A 131 1.57 -13.85 -7.29
C LEU A 131 0.44 -14.06 -8.30
N PRO A 132 -0.62 -13.22 -8.33
CA PRO A 132 -1.67 -13.32 -9.35
C PRO A 132 -1.15 -13.08 -10.76
N ALA A 133 -0.24 -12.12 -10.96
CA ALA A 133 0.36 -11.85 -12.26
C ALA A 133 1.15 -13.05 -12.79
N ARG A 134 1.91 -13.75 -11.95
CA ARG A 134 2.61 -14.99 -12.31
C ARG A 134 1.63 -16.10 -12.66
N ARG A 135 0.55 -16.26 -11.92
CA ARG A 135 -0.49 -17.26 -12.26
C ARG A 135 -1.08 -16.98 -13.64
N ALA A 136 -1.48 -15.74 -13.92
CA ALA A 136 -1.98 -15.33 -15.23
C ALA A 136 -0.95 -15.63 -16.34
N ALA A 137 0.31 -15.31 -16.12
CA ALA A 137 1.40 -15.55 -17.07
C ALA A 137 1.70 -17.03 -17.34
N MET A 138 1.36 -17.93 -16.41
CA MET A 138 1.59 -19.37 -16.53
C MET A 138 0.39 -20.17 -17.10
N LEU A 139 -0.76 -19.52 -17.32
CA LEU A 139 -1.93 -20.20 -17.90
C LEU A 139 -1.57 -20.80 -19.27
N ASP A 140 -1.98 -22.05 -19.49
CA ASP A 140 -1.85 -22.72 -20.78
C ASP A 140 -2.95 -22.20 -21.74
N PRO A 141 -2.59 -21.77 -22.96
CA PRO A 141 -3.57 -21.31 -23.94
C PRO A 141 -4.65 -22.36 -24.27
N ILE A 142 -4.25 -23.63 -24.34
CA ILE A 142 -5.15 -24.74 -24.71
C ILE A 142 -6.17 -24.98 -23.61
N GLU A 143 -5.70 -25.06 -22.35
CA GLU A 143 -6.59 -25.22 -21.19
C GLU A 143 -7.48 -24.00 -20.98
N SER A 144 -6.92 -22.81 -21.16
CA SER A 144 -7.66 -21.53 -20.99
C SER A 144 -8.81 -21.35 -21.99
N LEU A 145 -8.70 -21.91 -23.19
CA LEU A 145 -9.74 -21.88 -24.23
C LEU A 145 -10.81 -22.98 -24.00
N ARG A 146 -10.51 -24.00 -23.20
CA ARG A 146 -11.42 -25.10 -22.87
C ARG A 146 -12.21 -24.83 -21.59
N TYR A 147 -11.92 -23.75 -20.89
CA TYR A 147 -12.62 -23.37 -19.66
C TYR A 147 -13.99 -22.77 -20.03
N GLU A 148 -15.06 -23.53 -19.70
CA GLU A 148 -16.45 -23.08 -19.71
C GLU A 148 -16.86 -22.58 -18.33
#